data_59294af493fef65fb7974cfaba953f26
#
_entry.id   59294af493fef65fb7974cfaba953f26
#
_cell.length_a   1.000
_cell.length_b   1.000
_cell.length_c   1.000
_cell.angle_alpha   90.00
_cell.angle_beta   90.00
_cell.angle_gamma   90.00
#
_symmetry.space_group_name_H-M   'P 1'
#
loop_
_entity.id
_entity.type
_entity.pdbx_description
1 polymer ?
#
loop_
_entity_poly.entity_id
_entity_poly.type
_entity_poly.pdbx_seq_one_letter_code
_entity_poly.pdbx_strand_id
1 'polypeptide(L)'
;FHTDLSRDHGKSNGLDLERLNWGNYDLVVIDESHNFRNGGEVYGENHRENRYLRLMNRVIRPGVKTKVLMLSATPVNNRFTDLRNQLELAYEGNPDLINEKLGIKRSIDEVFRNAQRAFNQWSKLDEKNRTTDALLKALDFDFFEVLDRVTIARSRKHIEKYYNIGDIGKFPERLKPISLRPRMTDLESAINYTDIYEQLMNLNLSVYIPTDFIFPSKLYKYVDSSRNINRSGREMGIRRLMSINLLKRLESSVESFRLTVERVKKLIDDTISEIDAYVNGGGSVIDGREFVADDNDFDDDDRNTDYFTVEHS
;
A
#
# COMPACT_ATOMS: atom_id res chain seq x y z
N PHE A 1 -15.43 3.83 -3.92
CA PHE A 1 -13.97 3.99 -3.68
C PHE A 1 -13.43 2.78 -2.89
N HIS A 2 -12.13 2.49 -3.00
CA HIS A 2 -11.50 1.40 -2.21
C HIS A 2 -11.70 1.60 -0.70
N THR A 3 -11.67 2.84 -0.24
CA THR A 3 -11.88 3.22 1.16
C THR A 3 -13.29 2.91 1.67
N ASP A 4 -14.29 2.79 0.79
CA ASP A 4 -15.65 2.47 1.19
C ASP A 4 -15.81 1.05 1.70
N LEU A 5 -14.94 0.13 1.22
CA LEU A 5 -14.86 -1.23 1.75
C LEU A 5 -14.46 -1.29 3.23
N SER A 6 -13.80 -0.25 3.74
CA SER A 6 -13.39 -0.19 5.16
C SER A 6 -14.48 0.34 6.09
N ARG A 7 -15.61 0.82 5.53
CA ARG A 7 -16.72 1.43 6.27
C ARG A 7 -17.94 0.54 6.24
N ASP A 8 -18.61 0.43 7.38
CA ASP A 8 -19.88 -0.29 7.52
C ASP A 8 -21.07 0.64 7.37
N HIS A 9 -20.87 1.95 7.58
CA HIS A 9 -21.91 2.98 7.61
C HIS A 9 -21.52 4.21 6.81
N GLY A 10 -22.52 5.00 6.44
CA GLY A 10 -22.36 6.28 5.79
C GLY A 10 -22.67 6.29 4.31
N LYS A 11 -22.44 7.43 3.67
CA LYS A 11 -22.73 7.63 2.25
C LYS A 11 -21.45 7.81 1.45
N SER A 12 -21.44 7.23 0.25
CA SER A 12 -20.41 7.43 -0.76
C SER A 12 -21.06 7.73 -2.10
N ASN A 13 -20.70 8.85 -2.73
CA ASN A 13 -21.32 9.33 -3.99
C ASN A 13 -22.86 9.32 -3.99
N GLY A 14 -23.49 9.66 -2.86
CA GLY A 14 -24.93 9.66 -2.70
C GLY A 14 -25.55 8.29 -2.40
N LEU A 15 -24.79 7.22 -2.45
CA LEU A 15 -25.22 5.86 -2.11
C LEU A 15 -25.01 5.61 -0.62
N ASP A 16 -25.99 4.97 -0.01
CA ASP A 16 -25.93 4.53 1.39
C ASP A 16 -25.25 3.16 1.44
N LEU A 17 -24.10 3.07 2.11
CA LEU A 17 -23.29 1.86 2.18
C LEU A 17 -23.99 0.70 2.90
N GLU A 18 -24.87 1.00 3.85
CA GLU A 18 -25.67 0.00 4.59
C GLU A 18 -26.70 -0.71 3.70
N ARG A 19 -27.13 -0.01 2.65
CA ARG A 19 -28.18 -0.52 1.72
C ARG A 19 -27.59 -1.24 0.51
N LEU A 20 -26.26 -1.26 0.36
CA LEU A 20 -25.63 -1.96 -0.74
C LEU A 20 -25.63 -3.47 -0.48
N ASN A 21 -26.22 -4.22 -1.40
CA ASN A 21 -26.06 -5.67 -1.42
C ASN A 21 -24.72 -6.02 -2.11
N TRP A 22 -23.66 -6.00 -1.34
CA TRP A 22 -22.29 -6.21 -1.80
C TRP A 22 -22.06 -7.56 -2.48
N GLY A 23 -22.83 -8.59 -2.14
CA GLY A 23 -22.71 -9.93 -2.70
C GLY A 23 -23.53 -10.18 -3.98
N ASN A 24 -24.15 -9.16 -4.57
CA ASN A 24 -25.06 -9.33 -5.72
C ASN A 24 -24.51 -8.71 -7.02
N TYR A 25 -23.25 -8.96 -7.31
CA TYR A 25 -22.60 -8.46 -8.53
C TYR A 25 -21.98 -9.62 -9.33
N ASP A 26 -22.30 -9.68 -10.65
CA ASP A 26 -21.72 -10.65 -11.57
C ASP A 26 -20.30 -10.29 -12.01
N LEU A 27 -19.97 -9.00 -11.95
CA LEU A 27 -18.66 -8.47 -12.34
C LEU A 27 -18.24 -7.37 -11.37
N VAL A 28 -17.03 -7.49 -10.89
CA VAL A 28 -16.31 -6.43 -10.14
C VAL A 28 -15.13 -5.97 -10.96
N VAL A 29 -15.08 -4.67 -11.25
CA VAL A 29 -13.94 -4.01 -11.89
C VAL A 29 -13.17 -3.24 -10.82
N ILE A 30 -11.90 -3.57 -10.66
CA ILE A 30 -11.01 -2.97 -9.66
C ILE A 30 -9.98 -2.13 -10.41
N ASP A 31 -10.15 -0.81 -10.38
CA ASP A 31 -9.12 0.11 -10.85
C ASP A 31 -8.04 0.27 -9.76
N GLU A 32 -6.79 0.48 -10.18
CA GLU A 32 -5.62 0.50 -9.29
C GLU A 32 -5.58 -0.73 -8.36
N SER A 33 -5.73 -1.92 -8.94
CA SER A 33 -5.82 -3.19 -8.20
C SER A 33 -4.61 -3.51 -7.33
N HIS A 34 -3.48 -2.84 -7.57
CA HIS A 34 -2.28 -2.94 -6.72
C HIS A 34 -2.55 -2.54 -5.25
N ASN A 35 -3.63 -1.82 -4.96
CA ASN A 35 -4.08 -1.53 -3.60
C ASN A 35 -4.53 -2.78 -2.82
N PHE A 36 -4.72 -3.90 -3.50
CA PHE A 36 -5.08 -5.20 -2.91
C PHE A 36 -3.92 -6.21 -2.88
N ARG A 37 -2.69 -5.78 -3.18
CA ARG A 37 -1.51 -6.64 -3.24
C ARG A 37 -1.11 -7.31 -1.92
N ASN A 38 -1.46 -6.69 -0.77
CA ASN A 38 -1.05 -7.18 0.55
C ASN A 38 -1.82 -8.42 1.02
N GLY A 39 -2.86 -8.82 0.31
CA GLY A 39 -3.64 -10.02 0.62
C GLY A 39 -4.45 -9.92 1.91
N GLY A 40 -4.86 -11.10 2.41
CA GLY A 40 -5.76 -11.25 3.56
C GLY A 40 -5.05 -11.54 4.88
N GLU A 41 -3.76 -11.28 5.04
CA GLU A 41 -3.08 -11.51 6.31
C GLU A 41 -3.61 -10.56 7.38
N VAL A 42 -4.09 -11.14 8.49
CA VAL A 42 -4.59 -10.40 9.64
C VAL A 42 -3.44 -10.17 10.60
N TYR A 43 -3.02 -8.93 10.75
CA TYR A 43 -1.99 -8.54 11.71
C TYR A 43 -2.64 -7.99 12.99
N GLY A 44 -2.33 -8.59 14.14
CA GLY A 44 -2.74 -8.14 15.47
C GLY A 44 -3.86 -8.97 16.11
N GLU A 45 -4.06 -8.75 17.42
CA GLU A 45 -5.04 -9.48 18.23
C GLU A 45 -6.49 -9.07 17.94
N ASN A 46 -6.72 -7.89 17.35
CA ASN A 46 -8.03 -7.46 16.87
C ASN A 46 -8.22 -7.95 15.43
N HIS A 47 -9.05 -8.99 15.27
CA HIS A 47 -9.41 -9.61 13.98
C HIS A 47 -10.24 -8.70 13.06
N ARG A 48 -9.87 -7.43 12.91
CA ARG A 48 -10.57 -6.52 12.01
C ARG A 48 -10.19 -6.89 10.57
N GLU A 49 -11.19 -7.24 9.77
CA GLU A 49 -11.00 -7.52 8.35
C GLU A 49 -10.40 -6.31 7.63
N ASN A 50 -9.30 -6.52 6.92
CA ASN A 50 -8.75 -5.51 6.03
C ASN A 50 -9.61 -5.36 4.75
N ARG A 51 -9.35 -4.37 3.92
CA ARG A 51 -10.08 -4.12 2.66
C ARG A 51 -10.09 -5.32 1.73
N TYR A 52 -8.98 -6.06 1.66
CA TYR A 52 -8.85 -7.27 0.87
C TYR A 52 -9.83 -8.36 1.34
N LEU A 53 -9.84 -8.66 2.64
CA LEU A 53 -10.75 -9.65 3.22
C LEU A 53 -12.22 -9.23 3.08
N ARG A 54 -12.53 -7.95 3.25
CA ARG A 54 -13.88 -7.46 3.04
C ARG A 54 -14.32 -7.60 1.58
N LEU A 55 -13.46 -7.29 0.61
CA LEU A 55 -13.75 -7.53 -0.80
C LEU A 55 -13.97 -9.02 -1.08
N MET A 56 -13.10 -9.88 -0.56
CA MET A 56 -13.21 -11.34 -0.70
C MET A 56 -14.48 -11.89 -0.07
N ASN A 57 -14.77 -11.53 1.18
CA ASN A 57 -15.83 -12.15 1.98
C ASN A 57 -17.22 -11.53 1.75
N ARG A 58 -17.31 -10.25 1.38
CA ARG A 58 -18.59 -9.55 1.20
C ARG A 58 -19.03 -9.44 -0.24
N VAL A 59 -18.08 -9.42 -1.19
CA VAL A 59 -18.37 -9.15 -2.60
C VAL A 59 -18.14 -10.39 -3.46
N ILE A 60 -16.99 -11.04 -3.33
CA ILE A 60 -16.56 -12.08 -4.28
C ILE A 60 -17.14 -13.44 -3.92
N ARG A 61 -17.02 -13.90 -2.68
CA ARG A 61 -17.50 -15.22 -2.23
C ARG A 61 -19.01 -15.36 -2.07
N PRO A 62 -19.80 -14.33 -1.69
CA PRO A 62 -21.21 -14.49 -1.37
C PRO A 62 -22.12 -14.64 -2.60
N GLY A 63 -22.58 -15.83 -2.88
CA GLY A 63 -23.81 -16.10 -3.63
C GLY A 63 -23.73 -16.13 -5.16
N VAL A 64 -23.23 -15.10 -5.83
CA VAL A 64 -23.11 -15.06 -7.29
C VAL A 64 -21.69 -15.39 -7.72
N LYS A 65 -21.53 -16.02 -8.89
CA LYS A 65 -20.20 -16.31 -9.46
C LYS A 65 -19.56 -15.03 -10.01
N THR A 66 -19.08 -14.20 -9.10
CA THR A 66 -18.53 -12.87 -9.42
C THR A 66 -17.26 -12.99 -10.24
N LYS A 67 -17.24 -12.38 -11.42
CA LYS A 67 -16.02 -12.25 -12.21
C LYS A 67 -15.25 -11.03 -11.73
N VAL A 68 -13.93 -11.11 -11.72
CA VAL A 68 -13.06 -10.01 -11.30
C VAL A 68 -12.20 -9.55 -12.46
N LEU A 69 -12.28 -8.27 -12.79
CA LEU A 69 -11.41 -7.59 -13.75
C LEU A 69 -10.56 -6.59 -12.99
N MET A 70 -9.25 -6.74 -13.08
CA MET A 70 -8.28 -5.89 -12.40
C MET A 70 -7.54 -5.02 -13.39
N LEU A 71 -7.46 -3.72 -13.10
CA LEU A 71 -6.72 -2.73 -13.86
C LEU A 71 -5.59 -2.18 -12.99
N SER A 72 -4.36 -2.23 -13.48
CA SER A 72 -3.20 -1.66 -12.80
C SER A 72 -2.08 -1.36 -13.78
N ALA A 73 -1.39 -0.24 -13.58
CA ALA A 73 -0.15 0.06 -14.28
C ALA A 73 1.05 -0.71 -13.70
N THR A 74 0.97 -1.09 -12.41
CA THR A 74 2.06 -1.70 -11.63
C THR A 74 1.55 -2.87 -10.79
N PRO A 75 1.13 -4.00 -11.40
CA PRO A 75 0.55 -5.13 -10.68
C PRO A 75 1.56 -5.82 -9.75
N VAL A 76 2.86 -5.68 -10.03
CA VAL A 76 3.97 -6.15 -9.19
C VAL A 76 4.76 -4.92 -8.75
N ASN A 77 4.91 -4.72 -7.45
CA ASN A 77 5.75 -3.64 -6.93
C ASN A 77 7.12 -4.20 -6.51
N ASN A 78 7.16 -5.00 -5.45
CA ASN A 78 8.41 -5.51 -4.90
C ASN A 78 8.50 -7.04 -4.93
N ARG A 79 7.36 -7.73 -4.96
CA ARG A 79 7.28 -9.20 -4.85
C ARG A 79 6.30 -9.76 -5.85
N PHE A 80 6.59 -10.94 -6.37
CA PHE A 80 5.61 -11.67 -7.19
C PHE A 80 4.39 -12.13 -6.40
N THR A 81 4.50 -12.23 -5.07
CA THR A 81 3.36 -12.45 -4.17
C THR A 81 2.32 -11.33 -4.27
N ASP A 82 2.71 -10.10 -4.63
CA ASP A 82 1.79 -8.98 -4.86
C ASP A 82 0.77 -9.32 -5.96
N LEU A 83 1.25 -9.88 -7.06
CA LEU A 83 0.39 -10.34 -8.15
C LEU A 83 -0.41 -11.58 -7.77
N ARG A 84 0.20 -12.54 -7.09
CA ARG A 84 -0.50 -13.72 -6.60
C ARG A 84 -1.70 -13.34 -5.73
N ASN A 85 -1.51 -12.45 -4.76
CA ASN A 85 -2.58 -11.98 -3.88
C ASN A 85 -3.71 -11.30 -4.65
N GLN A 86 -3.38 -10.49 -5.66
CA GLN A 86 -4.41 -9.91 -6.53
C GLN A 86 -5.16 -10.99 -7.30
N LEU A 87 -4.47 -11.95 -7.91
CA LEU A 87 -5.10 -13.05 -8.64
C LEU A 87 -5.98 -13.91 -7.74
N GLU A 88 -5.63 -14.06 -6.47
CA GLU A 88 -6.41 -14.81 -5.48
C GLU A 88 -7.86 -14.31 -5.37
N LEU A 89 -8.11 -13.03 -5.61
CA LEU A 89 -9.46 -12.47 -5.71
C LEU A 89 -10.28 -13.09 -6.85
N ALA A 90 -9.64 -13.44 -7.97
CA ALA A 90 -10.33 -13.98 -9.13
C ALA A 90 -10.69 -15.47 -9.01
N TYR A 91 -10.09 -16.21 -8.06
CA TYR A 91 -10.40 -17.60 -7.78
C TYR A 91 -10.87 -17.84 -6.34
N GLU A 92 -11.40 -16.79 -5.71
CA GLU A 92 -12.04 -16.85 -4.39
C GLU A 92 -11.14 -17.41 -3.27
N GLY A 93 -9.81 -17.32 -3.45
CA GLY A 93 -8.84 -17.91 -2.53
C GLY A 93 -8.75 -19.45 -2.59
N ASN A 94 -9.33 -20.08 -3.62
CA ASN A 94 -9.25 -21.54 -3.81
C ASN A 94 -8.32 -21.88 -5.01
N PRO A 95 -7.06 -22.30 -4.75
CA PRO A 95 -6.09 -22.60 -5.81
C PRO A 95 -6.54 -23.68 -6.79
N ASP A 96 -7.38 -24.62 -6.37
CA ASP A 96 -7.85 -25.70 -7.24
C ASP A 96 -8.71 -25.17 -8.38
N LEU A 97 -9.52 -24.15 -8.14
CA LEU A 97 -10.36 -23.51 -9.16
C LEU A 97 -9.53 -22.91 -10.29
N ILE A 98 -8.41 -22.26 -9.98
CA ILE A 98 -7.58 -21.65 -11.00
C ILE A 98 -6.68 -22.68 -11.68
N ASN A 99 -6.16 -23.66 -10.95
CA ASN A 99 -5.34 -24.73 -11.51
C ASN A 99 -6.11 -25.53 -12.56
N GLU A 100 -7.37 -25.88 -12.28
CA GLU A 100 -8.25 -26.57 -13.22
C GLU A 100 -8.53 -25.71 -14.46
N LYS A 101 -8.92 -24.42 -14.27
CA LYS A 101 -9.21 -23.50 -15.37
C LYS A 101 -8.01 -23.21 -16.26
N LEU A 102 -6.84 -23.09 -15.67
CA LEU A 102 -5.61 -22.82 -16.42
C LEU A 102 -4.93 -24.08 -16.95
N GLY A 103 -5.35 -25.28 -16.50
CA GLY A 103 -4.75 -26.55 -16.89
C GLY A 103 -3.25 -26.62 -16.58
N ILE A 104 -2.80 -25.94 -15.52
CA ILE A 104 -1.41 -25.96 -15.07
C ILE A 104 -1.13 -27.20 -14.22
N LYS A 105 0.05 -27.78 -14.42
CA LYS A 105 0.44 -29.01 -13.71
C LYS A 105 0.84 -28.77 -12.27
N ARG A 106 1.44 -27.61 -12.00
CA ARG A 106 1.87 -27.20 -10.65
C ARG A 106 0.84 -26.27 -10.03
N SER A 107 0.77 -26.27 -8.71
CA SER A 107 -0.06 -25.30 -7.99
C SER A 107 0.40 -23.87 -8.28
N ILE A 108 -0.55 -22.96 -8.45
CA ILE A 108 -0.26 -21.54 -8.64
C ILE A 108 0.65 -20.99 -7.53
N ASP A 109 0.46 -21.44 -6.29
CA ASP A 109 1.28 -21.07 -5.15
C ASP A 109 2.74 -21.51 -5.31
N GLU A 110 2.96 -22.69 -5.86
CA GLU A 110 4.30 -23.21 -6.13
C GLU A 110 4.98 -22.42 -7.24
N VAL A 111 4.24 -22.10 -8.30
CA VAL A 111 4.73 -21.29 -9.43
C VAL A 111 5.20 -19.92 -8.95
N PHE A 112 4.40 -19.21 -8.17
CA PHE A 112 4.76 -17.90 -7.63
C PHE A 112 5.89 -17.95 -6.61
N ARG A 113 5.94 -18.99 -5.78
CA ARG A 113 7.03 -19.23 -4.82
C ARG A 113 8.38 -19.45 -5.52
N ASN A 114 8.38 -20.23 -6.59
CA ASN A 114 9.57 -20.46 -7.38
C ASN A 114 10.03 -19.21 -8.11
N ALA A 115 9.11 -18.45 -8.69
CA ALA A 115 9.41 -17.17 -9.31
C ALA A 115 10.03 -16.18 -8.30
N GLN A 116 9.48 -16.10 -7.08
CA GLN A 116 10.04 -15.25 -6.02
C GLN A 116 11.45 -15.69 -5.61
N ARG A 117 11.71 -17.00 -5.51
CA ARG A 117 13.07 -17.50 -5.23
C ARG A 117 14.05 -17.12 -6.33
N ALA A 118 13.66 -17.27 -7.60
CA ALA A 118 14.48 -16.89 -8.74
C ALA A 118 14.80 -15.38 -8.71
N PHE A 119 13.80 -14.55 -8.41
CA PHE A 119 13.99 -13.10 -8.26
C PHE A 119 14.94 -12.76 -7.11
N ASN A 120 14.78 -13.38 -5.94
CA ASN A 120 15.65 -13.16 -4.79
C ASN A 120 17.09 -13.59 -5.05
N GLN A 121 17.30 -14.66 -5.82
CA GLN A 121 18.63 -15.08 -6.24
C GLN A 121 19.24 -14.09 -7.23
N TRP A 122 18.47 -13.66 -8.21
CA TRP A 122 18.88 -12.66 -9.20
C TRP A 122 19.23 -11.31 -8.55
N SER A 123 18.45 -10.87 -7.57
CA SER A 123 18.68 -9.59 -6.87
C SER A 123 19.99 -9.54 -6.09
N LYS A 124 20.53 -10.71 -5.71
CA LYS A 124 21.82 -10.87 -5.02
C LYS A 124 23.03 -10.95 -5.96
N LEU A 125 22.79 -10.99 -7.27
CA LEU A 125 23.89 -11.00 -8.25
C LEU A 125 24.61 -9.66 -8.28
N ASP A 126 25.89 -9.70 -8.63
CA ASP A 126 26.69 -8.51 -8.90
C ASP A 126 26.02 -7.66 -10.00
N GLU A 127 26.20 -6.35 -9.93
CA GLU A 127 25.56 -5.38 -10.84
C GLU A 127 25.77 -5.73 -12.33
N LYS A 128 26.94 -6.24 -12.69
CA LYS A 128 27.27 -6.66 -14.07
C LYS A 128 26.46 -7.87 -14.55
N ASN A 129 26.07 -8.76 -13.65
CA ASN A 129 25.34 -10.00 -13.93
C ASN A 129 23.84 -9.85 -13.71
N ARG A 130 23.39 -8.77 -13.04
CA ARG A 130 22.00 -8.46 -12.76
C ARG A 130 21.29 -7.84 -13.95
N THR A 131 21.16 -8.61 -15.02
CA THR A 131 20.50 -8.20 -16.26
C THR A 131 19.08 -8.75 -16.34
N THR A 132 18.22 -8.08 -17.11
CA THR A 132 16.84 -8.56 -17.37
C THR A 132 16.85 -9.95 -18.02
N ASP A 133 17.78 -10.20 -18.93
CA ASP A 133 17.90 -11.51 -19.60
C ASP A 133 18.26 -12.64 -18.62
N ALA A 134 19.10 -12.35 -17.62
CA ALA A 134 19.42 -13.30 -16.57
C ALA A 134 18.19 -13.63 -15.71
N LEU A 135 17.37 -12.63 -15.39
CA LEU A 135 16.12 -12.85 -14.66
C LEU A 135 15.13 -13.70 -15.47
N LEU A 136 14.92 -13.32 -16.75
CA LEU A 136 13.99 -14.05 -17.62
C LEU A 136 14.38 -15.52 -17.81
N LYS A 137 15.68 -15.82 -17.86
CA LYS A 137 16.20 -17.21 -17.92
C LYS A 137 16.05 -17.97 -16.60
N ALA A 138 16.05 -17.27 -15.47
CA ALA A 138 15.91 -17.87 -14.16
C ALA A 138 14.44 -18.16 -13.79
N LEU A 139 13.49 -17.44 -14.42
CA LEU A 139 12.06 -17.66 -14.23
C LEU A 139 11.60 -18.92 -14.98
N ASP A 140 10.76 -19.73 -14.32
CA ASP A 140 10.23 -20.96 -14.87
C ASP A 140 9.22 -20.69 -16.00
N PHE A 141 9.10 -21.62 -16.95
CA PHE A 141 8.12 -21.56 -18.05
C PHE A 141 6.69 -21.48 -17.52
N ASP A 142 6.37 -22.23 -16.47
CA ASP A 142 5.03 -22.26 -15.86
C ASP A 142 4.59 -20.86 -15.39
N PHE A 143 5.53 -20.04 -14.92
CA PHE A 143 5.24 -18.66 -14.52
C PHE A 143 4.79 -17.79 -15.70
N PHE A 144 5.47 -17.89 -16.84
CA PHE A 144 5.08 -17.18 -18.05
C PHE A 144 3.76 -17.69 -18.61
N GLU A 145 3.50 -18.98 -18.55
CA GLU A 145 2.24 -19.57 -18.99
C GLU A 145 1.06 -19.05 -18.17
N VAL A 146 1.21 -18.95 -16.84
CA VAL A 146 0.20 -18.33 -15.97
C VAL A 146 -0.02 -16.90 -16.36
N LEU A 147 1.04 -16.09 -16.49
CA LEU A 147 0.91 -14.67 -16.83
C LEU A 147 0.20 -14.46 -18.17
N ASP A 148 0.56 -15.22 -19.20
CA ASP A 148 -0.04 -15.10 -20.53
C ASP A 148 -1.54 -15.37 -20.53
N ARG A 149 -1.99 -16.31 -19.67
CA ARG A 149 -3.40 -16.67 -19.57
C ARG A 149 -4.25 -15.71 -18.73
N VAL A 150 -3.64 -15.04 -17.74
CA VAL A 150 -4.38 -14.19 -16.79
C VAL A 150 -4.17 -12.70 -16.99
N THR A 151 -3.20 -12.27 -17.80
CA THR A 151 -2.89 -10.87 -17.98
C THR A 151 -3.00 -10.41 -19.44
N ILE A 152 -3.46 -9.18 -19.62
CA ILE A 152 -3.46 -8.49 -20.90
C ILE A 152 -2.53 -7.28 -20.78
N ALA A 153 -1.23 -7.51 -21.02
CA ALA A 153 -0.24 -6.45 -20.97
C ALA A 153 -0.18 -5.67 -22.29
N ARG A 154 -0.20 -4.34 -22.19
CA ARG A 154 -0.11 -3.42 -23.34
C ARG A 154 0.88 -2.31 -23.02
N SER A 155 2.10 -2.42 -23.54
CA SER A 155 3.07 -1.33 -23.51
C SER A 155 2.97 -0.50 -24.80
N ARG A 156 3.45 0.75 -24.78
CA ARG A 156 3.54 1.59 -25.99
C ARG A 156 4.27 0.87 -27.13
N LYS A 157 5.40 0.25 -26.83
CA LYS A 157 6.16 -0.55 -27.82
C LYS A 157 5.36 -1.71 -28.39
N HIS A 158 4.53 -2.36 -27.57
CA HIS A 158 3.65 -3.43 -28.04
C HIS A 158 2.58 -2.87 -29.00
N ILE A 159 1.97 -1.74 -28.62
CA ILE A 159 0.96 -1.08 -29.46
C ILE A 159 1.58 -0.65 -30.79
N GLU A 160 2.74 0.01 -30.77
CA GLU A 160 3.46 0.45 -31.98
C GLU A 160 3.82 -0.72 -32.92
N LYS A 161 4.11 -1.89 -32.36
CA LYS A 161 4.54 -3.06 -33.13
C LYS A 161 3.36 -3.83 -33.74
N TYR A 162 2.23 -3.94 -33.04
CA TYR A 162 1.16 -4.87 -33.37
C TYR A 162 -0.16 -4.22 -33.77
N TYR A 163 -0.33 -2.93 -33.53
CA TYR A 163 -1.55 -2.20 -33.88
C TYR A 163 -1.31 -1.25 -35.04
N ASN A 164 -2.37 -0.93 -35.79
CA ASN A 164 -2.30 0.04 -36.86
C ASN A 164 -2.13 1.46 -36.29
N ILE A 165 -0.93 2.01 -36.41
CA ILE A 165 -0.59 3.36 -35.90
C ILE A 165 -1.42 4.44 -36.64
N GLY A 166 -1.89 4.18 -37.87
CA GLY A 166 -2.71 5.12 -38.62
C GLY A 166 -4.02 5.49 -37.91
N ASP A 167 -4.60 4.53 -37.17
CA ASP A 167 -5.88 4.73 -36.47
C ASP A 167 -5.69 5.33 -35.07
N ILE A 168 -4.55 5.09 -34.46
CA ILE A 168 -4.27 5.48 -33.06
C ILE A 168 -3.46 6.78 -32.99
N GLY A 169 -2.70 7.10 -34.06
CA GLY A 169 -1.72 8.18 -34.07
C GLY A 169 -0.36 7.78 -33.47
N LYS A 170 0.61 8.67 -33.58
CA LYS A 170 1.95 8.45 -33.02
C LYS A 170 1.97 8.83 -31.54
N PHE A 171 2.58 7.99 -30.71
CA PHE A 171 2.86 8.38 -29.34
C PHE A 171 3.84 9.58 -29.32
N PRO A 172 3.65 10.53 -28.39
CA PRO A 172 4.57 11.64 -28.23
C PRO A 172 5.99 11.15 -27.93
N GLU A 173 6.97 11.84 -28.50
CA GLU A 173 8.37 11.58 -28.17
C GLU A 173 8.64 11.93 -26.71
N ARG A 174 9.35 11.05 -26.03
CA ARG A 174 9.70 11.25 -24.62
C ARG A 174 11.02 12.04 -24.55
N LEU A 175 10.89 13.34 -24.32
CA LEU A 175 12.03 14.21 -24.08
C LEU A 175 12.64 13.96 -22.70
N LYS A 176 13.87 14.42 -22.50
CA LYS A 176 14.48 14.41 -21.16
C LYS A 176 13.68 15.32 -20.24
N PRO A 177 13.38 14.89 -19.00
CA PRO A 177 12.66 15.72 -18.05
C PRO A 177 13.49 16.96 -17.72
N ILE A 178 12.83 18.13 -17.73
CA ILE A 178 13.40 19.40 -17.28
C ILE A 178 12.83 19.66 -15.89
N SER A 179 13.70 19.67 -14.88
CA SER A 179 13.30 20.00 -13.53
C SER A 179 13.15 21.52 -13.39
N LEU A 180 11.95 22.00 -13.26
CA LEU A 180 11.65 23.38 -12.93
C LEU A 180 11.37 23.48 -11.42
N ARG A 181 11.95 24.48 -10.76
CA ARG A 181 11.72 24.79 -9.34
C ARG A 181 11.18 26.21 -9.21
N PRO A 182 9.96 26.46 -9.68
CA PRO A 182 9.36 27.78 -9.56
C PRO A 182 9.13 28.11 -8.09
N ARG A 183 9.16 29.40 -7.76
CA ARG A 183 8.63 29.85 -6.48
C ARG A 183 7.12 29.59 -6.45
N MET A 184 6.59 29.18 -5.30
CA MET A 184 5.15 28.93 -5.16
C MET A 184 4.33 30.22 -5.25
N THR A 185 4.94 31.35 -4.92
CA THR A 185 4.33 32.68 -4.96
C THR A 185 5.42 33.75 -5.01
N ASP A 186 5.10 34.91 -5.58
CA ASP A 186 5.96 36.09 -5.58
C ASP A 186 5.76 36.97 -4.32
N LEU A 187 4.85 36.59 -3.42
CA LEU A 187 4.64 37.26 -2.15
C LEU A 187 5.82 36.99 -1.21
N GLU A 188 6.56 38.03 -0.83
CA GLU A 188 7.70 37.92 0.10
C GLU A 188 7.30 37.42 1.50
N SER A 189 6.04 37.61 1.89
CA SER A 189 5.48 37.15 3.16
C SER A 189 5.04 35.70 3.17
N ALA A 190 5.04 35.01 2.01
CA ALA A 190 4.59 33.64 1.93
C ALA A 190 5.74 32.67 2.20
N ILE A 191 5.44 31.63 2.98
CA ILE A 191 6.37 30.54 3.28
C ILE A 191 6.70 29.81 1.98
N ASN A 192 7.98 29.64 1.67
CA ASN A 192 8.42 28.90 0.50
C ASN A 192 8.45 27.38 0.78
N TYR A 193 8.62 26.57 -0.29
CA TYR A 193 8.64 25.13 -0.17
C TYR A 193 9.79 24.62 0.73
N THR A 194 10.94 25.27 0.69
CA THR A 194 12.10 24.90 1.50
C THR A 194 11.81 25.12 2.98
N ASP A 195 11.17 26.23 3.34
CA ASP A 195 10.80 26.53 4.71
C ASP A 195 9.77 25.52 5.24
N ILE A 196 8.79 25.16 4.40
CA ILE A 196 7.81 24.09 4.75
C ILE A 196 8.54 22.77 4.97
N TYR A 197 9.45 22.39 4.07
CA TYR A 197 10.24 21.17 4.19
C TYR A 197 11.03 21.15 5.51
N GLU A 198 11.74 22.24 5.83
CA GLU A 198 12.51 22.35 7.08
C GLU A 198 11.62 22.25 8.31
N GLN A 199 10.47 22.92 8.30
CA GLN A 199 9.50 22.82 9.39
C GLN A 199 8.96 21.39 9.55
N LEU A 200 8.62 20.70 8.46
CA LEU A 200 8.13 19.33 8.50
C LEU A 200 9.20 18.33 8.97
N MET A 201 10.46 18.53 8.59
CA MET A 201 11.57 17.71 9.07
C MET A 201 11.86 17.89 10.56
N ASN A 202 11.59 19.08 11.08
CA ASN A 202 11.77 19.42 12.50
C ASN A 202 10.57 19.05 13.37
N LEU A 203 9.43 18.62 12.78
CA LEU A 203 8.28 18.15 13.55
C LEU A 203 8.62 16.89 14.34
N ASN A 204 8.40 16.94 15.63
CA ASN A 204 8.71 15.80 16.50
C ASN A 204 7.69 14.68 16.36
N LEU A 205 6.42 15.00 16.01
CA LEU A 205 5.33 14.04 15.82
C LEU A 205 5.29 12.99 16.93
N SER A 206 5.34 13.44 18.16
CA SER A 206 5.50 12.61 19.38
C SER A 206 4.46 11.50 19.53
N VAL A 207 3.27 11.70 18.98
CA VAL A 207 2.18 10.72 18.95
C VAL A 207 2.59 9.43 18.20
N TYR A 208 3.51 9.53 17.23
CA TYR A 208 3.97 8.39 16.44
C TYR A 208 5.24 7.72 16.99
N ILE A 209 5.85 8.30 18.05
CA ILE A 209 7.07 7.78 18.68
C ILE A 209 6.90 7.67 20.20
N PRO A 210 5.83 7.02 20.71
CA PRO A 210 5.57 6.95 22.15
C PRO A 210 6.71 6.28 22.95
N THR A 211 7.52 5.41 22.33
CA THR A 211 8.63 4.74 23.03
C THR A 211 9.74 5.70 23.48
N ASP A 212 9.88 6.87 22.82
CA ASP A 212 10.86 7.90 23.23
C ASP A 212 10.53 8.53 24.61
N PHE A 213 9.28 8.39 25.05
CA PHE A 213 8.78 8.92 26.33
C PHE A 213 8.66 7.86 27.41
N ILE A 214 9.09 6.61 27.15
CA ILE A 214 9.09 5.52 28.13
C ILE A 214 10.41 5.51 28.90
N PHE A 215 10.33 5.39 30.23
CA PHE A 215 11.52 5.22 31.04
C PHE A 215 12.37 4.04 30.55
N PRO A 216 13.70 4.21 30.42
CA PRO A 216 14.60 3.15 29.94
C PRO A 216 14.44 1.83 30.70
N SER A 217 14.15 1.91 32.00
CA SER A 217 13.90 0.73 32.87
C SER A 217 12.66 -0.07 32.52
N LYS A 218 11.73 0.48 31.71
CA LYS A 218 10.49 -0.18 31.32
C LYS A 218 10.46 -0.52 29.82
N LEU A 219 11.45 -0.10 29.05
CA LEU A 219 11.55 -0.34 27.60
C LEU A 219 11.49 -1.83 27.23
N TYR A 220 12.02 -2.73 28.10
CA TYR A 220 12.00 -4.18 27.87
C TYR A 220 10.59 -4.77 27.69
N LYS A 221 9.56 -4.11 28.24
CA LYS A 221 8.16 -4.55 28.07
C LYS A 221 7.60 -4.33 26.67
N TYR A 222 8.28 -3.50 25.89
CA TYR A 222 7.85 -3.07 24.55
C TYR A 222 8.80 -3.59 23.46
N VAL A 223 9.74 -4.46 23.80
CA VAL A 223 10.60 -5.16 22.85
C VAL A 223 9.86 -6.42 22.41
N ASP A 224 9.47 -6.48 21.17
CA ASP A 224 8.93 -7.70 20.56
C ASP A 224 10.09 -8.65 20.26
N SER A 225 10.25 -9.65 21.11
CA SER A 225 11.31 -10.66 20.97
C SER A 225 11.10 -11.62 19.79
N SER A 226 9.94 -11.59 19.14
CA SER A 226 9.62 -12.44 17.98
C SER A 226 10.07 -11.84 16.65
N ARG A 227 10.34 -10.54 16.60
CA ARG A 227 10.84 -9.83 15.43
C ARG A 227 12.09 -9.04 15.79
N ASN A 228 13.18 -9.26 15.08
CA ASN A 228 14.48 -8.57 15.27
C ASN A 228 14.42 -7.03 15.01
N ILE A 229 13.23 -6.45 14.98
CA ILE A 229 13.01 -5.02 14.72
C ILE A 229 12.73 -4.35 16.07
N ASN A 230 13.65 -3.50 16.49
CA ASN A 230 13.46 -2.63 17.66
C ASN A 230 12.26 -1.70 17.42
N ARG A 231 11.27 -1.71 18.33
CA ARG A 231 10.05 -0.90 18.23
C ARG A 231 10.37 0.60 18.04
N SER A 232 11.37 1.12 18.72
CA SER A 232 11.85 2.50 18.55
C SER A 232 12.31 2.79 17.11
N GLY A 233 13.02 1.87 16.47
CA GLY A 233 13.42 2.01 15.06
C GLY A 233 12.22 2.05 14.11
N ARG A 234 11.18 1.26 14.38
CA ARG A 234 9.93 1.28 13.61
C ARG A 234 9.18 2.61 13.77
N GLU A 235 9.05 3.10 14.99
CA GLU A 235 8.38 4.39 15.28
C GLU A 235 9.12 5.56 14.62
N MET A 236 10.45 5.57 14.66
CA MET A 236 11.27 6.56 13.96
C MET A 236 11.07 6.49 12.43
N GLY A 237 10.93 5.29 11.88
CA GLY A 237 10.58 5.08 10.48
C GLY A 237 9.20 5.66 10.14
N ILE A 238 8.19 5.41 10.98
CA ILE A 238 6.82 5.95 10.82
C ILE A 238 6.84 7.48 10.85
N ARG A 239 7.52 8.10 11.81
CA ARG A 239 7.67 9.56 11.88
C ARG A 239 8.22 10.14 10.59
N ARG A 240 9.30 9.55 10.06
CA ARG A 240 9.93 9.99 8.82
C ARG A 240 9.00 9.82 7.61
N LEU A 241 8.28 8.71 7.56
CA LEU A 241 7.29 8.44 6.52
C LEU A 241 6.16 9.48 6.55
N MET A 242 5.67 9.84 7.74
CA MET A 242 4.65 10.88 7.91
C MET A 242 5.10 12.23 7.35
N SER A 243 6.33 12.66 7.62
CA SER A 243 6.87 13.90 7.07
C SER A 243 6.93 13.85 5.53
N ILE A 244 7.34 12.71 4.95
CA ILE A 244 7.38 12.54 3.49
C ILE A 244 5.97 12.54 2.91
N ASN A 245 4.99 11.91 3.57
CA ASN A 245 3.62 11.88 3.10
C ASN A 245 2.96 13.26 3.13
N LEU A 246 3.24 14.06 4.15
CA LEU A 246 2.80 15.46 4.19
C LEU A 246 3.35 16.26 3.00
N LEU A 247 4.63 16.06 2.63
CA LEU A 247 5.21 16.69 1.44
C LEU A 247 4.54 16.23 0.16
N LYS A 248 4.33 14.93 -0.03
CA LYS A 248 3.61 14.40 -1.20
C LYS A 248 2.19 14.95 -1.32
N ARG A 249 1.50 15.11 -0.18
CA ARG A 249 0.18 15.73 -0.17
C ARG A 249 0.23 17.20 -0.57
N LEU A 250 1.24 17.96 -0.13
CA LEU A 250 1.47 19.33 -0.54
C LEU A 250 1.73 19.44 -2.05
N GLU A 251 2.52 18.52 -2.61
CA GLU A 251 2.77 18.45 -4.06
C GLU A 251 1.50 18.14 -4.85
N SER A 252 0.63 17.32 -4.30
CA SER A 252 -0.65 16.97 -4.95
C SER A 252 -1.69 18.07 -4.83
N SER A 253 -1.89 18.64 -3.62
CA SER A 253 -2.90 19.67 -3.36
C SER A 253 -2.62 20.36 -2.04
N VAL A 254 -2.58 21.69 -2.06
CA VAL A 254 -2.46 22.53 -0.84
C VAL A 254 -3.62 22.25 0.12
N GLU A 255 -4.84 22.09 -0.40
CA GLU A 255 -6.01 21.80 0.44
C GLU A 255 -5.93 20.42 1.09
N SER A 256 -5.47 19.40 0.36
CA SER A 256 -5.25 18.06 0.92
C SER A 256 -4.18 18.10 2.03
N PHE A 257 -3.12 18.87 1.84
CA PHE A 257 -2.10 19.09 2.86
C PHE A 257 -2.68 19.75 4.10
N ARG A 258 -3.44 20.85 3.94
CA ARG A 258 -4.08 21.60 5.03
C ARG A 258 -4.96 20.68 5.88
N LEU A 259 -5.87 19.94 5.23
CA LEU A 259 -6.77 19.00 5.90
C LEU A 259 -6.00 17.92 6.67
N THR A 260 -4.89 17.42 6.11
CA THR A 260 -4.08 16.39 6.79
C THR A 260 -3.36 16.96 8.01
N VAL A 261 -2.79 18.15 7.89
CA VAL A 261 -2.15 18.83 9.03
C VAL A 261 -3.15 19.13 10.15
N GLU A 262 -4.38 19.56 9.81
CA GLU A 262 -5.45 19.78 10.78
C GLU A 262 -5.84 18.51 11.53
N ARG A 263 -5.90 17.37 10.82
CA ARG A 263 -6.16 16.04 11.46
C ARG A 263 -5.03 15.65 12.40
N VAL A 264 -3.78 15.80 11.97
CA VAL A 264 -2.61 15.51 12.84
C VAL A 264 -2.63 16.42 14.07
N LYS A 265 -2.93 17.71 13.90
CA LYS A 265 -3.08 18.65 15.03
C LYS A 265 -4.17 18.19 15.99
N LYS A 266 -5.35 17.85 15.47
CA LYS A 266 -6.47 17.36 16.30
C LYS A 266 -6.07 16.12 17.09
N LEU A 267 -5.40 15.15 16.44
CA LEU A 267 -4.91 13.94 17.11
C LEU A 267 -3.97 14.28 18.29
N ILE A 268 -3.08 15.25 18.10
CA ILE A 268 -2.18 15.71 19.17
C ILE A 268 -2.99 16.36 20.31
N ASP A 269 -3.92 17.25 19.98
CA ASP A 269 -4.76 17.96 20.96
C ASP A 269 -5.62 16.95 21.76
N ASP A 270 -6.22 15.96 21.11
CA ASP A 270 -7.00 14.90 21.75
C ASP A 270 -6.10 14.07 22.70
N THR A 271 -4.89 13.70 22.26
CA THR A 271 -3.90 12.98 23.09
C THR A 271 -3.49 13.78 24.32
N ILE A 272 -3.24 15.07 24.18
CA ILE A 272 -2.92 15.94 25.32
C ILE A 272 -4.07 15.97 26.31
N SER A 273 -5.30 16.11 25.82
CA SER A 273 -6.51 16.14 26.65
C SER A 273 -6.69 14.84 27.45
N GLU A 274 -6.40 13.67 26.86
CA GLU A 274 -6.44 12.38 27.53
C GLU A 274 -5.34 12.23 28.58
N ILE A 275 -4.11 12.68 28.28
CA ILE A 275 -3.02 12.69 29.26
C ILE A 275 -3.39 13.56 30.46
N ASP A 276 -3.93 14.77 30.23
CA ASP A 276 -4.34 15.67 31.28
C ASP A 276 -5.46 15.07 32.13
N ALA A 277 -6.44 14.41 31.52
CA ALA A 277 -7.52 13.71 32.22
C ALA A 277 -6.96 12.58 33.11
N TYR A 278 -6.00 11.82 32.60
CA TYR A 278 -5.34 10.74 33.36
C TYR A 278 -4.55 11.31 34.57
N VAL A 279 -3.76 12.34 34.36
CA VAL A 279 -2.95 12.97 35.40
C VAL A 279 -3.82 13.55 36.51
N ASN A 280 -5.00 14.11 36.16
CA ASN A 280 -5.96 14.67 37.11
C ASN A 280 -6.86 13.61 37.82
N GLY A 281 -6.60 12.32 37.59
CA GLY A 281 -7.29 11.23 38.31
C GLY A 281 -8.68 10.87 37.82
N GLY A 282 -9.09 11.38 36.66
CA GLY A 282 -10.43 11.15 36.07
C GLY A 282 -10.44 10.25 34.83
N GLY A 283 -9.30 9.80 34.35
CA GLY A 283 -9.20 9.04 33.11
C GLY A 283 -9.06 7.53 33.29
N SER A 284 -9.65 6.76 32.39
CA SER A 284 -9.32 5.35 32.18
C SER A 284 -7.89 5.19 31.62
N VAL A 285 -7.32 4.00 31.78
CA VAL A 285 -6.00 3.67 31.18
C VAL A 285 -6.06 3.96 29.69
N ILE A 286 -5.15 4.81 29.20
CA ILE A 286 -5.04 5.12 27.78
C ILE A 286 -4.59 3.85 27.06
N ASP A 287 -5.46 3.27 26.24
CA ASP A 287 -5.07 2.18 25.34
C ASP A 287 -4.45 2.81 24.08
N GLY A 288 -3.12 2.89 24.07
CA GLY A 288 -2.36 3.44 22.94
C GLY A 288 -2.58 2.73 21.60
N ARG A 289 -3.45 1.70 21.55
CA ARG A 289 -3.86 0.99 20.35
C ARG A 289 -4.97 1.72 19.58
N GLU A 290 -5.77 2.58 20.21
CA GLU A 290 -6.78 3.39 19.53
C GLU A 290 -6.16 4.49 18.67
N PHE A 291 -4.98 5.00 19.02
CA PHE A 291 -4.30 6.07 18.28
C PHE A 291 -3.76 5.67 16.90
N VAL A 292 -3.58 4.37 16.66
CA VAL A 292 -3.05 3.84 15.38
C VAL A 292 -4.17 3.36 14.46
N ALA A 293 -5.42 3.28 14.95
CA ALA A 293 -6.48 2.53 14.27
C ALA A 293 -7.22 3.30 13.17
N ASP A 294 -7.09 4.62 13.09
CA ASP A 294 -7.81 5.44 12.08
C ASP A 294 -6.92 5.85 10.89
N ASP A 295 -5.84 5.09 10.65
CA ASP A 295 -4.94 5.23 9.49
C ASP A 295 -5.59 4.88 8.13
N ASN A 296 -6.92 4.89 8.04
CA ASN A 296 -7.65 4.61 6.80
C ASN A 296 -7.48 5.71 5.73
N ASP A 297 -6.81 6.82 6.06
CA ASP A 297 -6.56 7.94 5.15
C ASP A 297 -5.15 7.95 4.53
N PHE A 298 -4.27 7.05 4.97
CA PHE A 298 -2.98 6.85 4.31
C PHE A 298 -3.15 5.74 3.27
N ASP A 299 -2.82 6.05 2.02
CA ASP A 299 -2.78 5.04 0.96
C ASP A 299 -1.99 3.83 1.44
N ASP A 300 -2.54 2.61 1.26
CA ASP A 300 -1.86 1.35 1.61
C ASP A 300 -0.49 1.20 0.94
N ASP A 301 -0.20 2.02 -0.08
CA ASP A 301 1.10 2.12 -0.72
C ASP A 301 2.21 2.53 0.26
N ASP A 302 1.88 3.31 1.28
CA ASP A 302 2.86 3.81 2.26
C ASP A 302 3.10 2.85 3.44
N ARG A 303 2.29 1.78 3.59
CA ARG A 303 2.44 0.79 4.68
C ARG A 303 3.50 -0.29 4.40
N ASN A 304 4.09 -0.29 3.21
CA ASN A 304 5.10 -1.28 2.84
C ASN A 304 6.46 -0.92 3.48
N THR A 305 6.55 -1.14 4.79
CA THR A 305 7.72 -0.85 5.63
C THR A 305 8.93 -1.76 5.39
N ASP A 306 8.90 -2.63 4.38
CA ASP A 306 10.04 -3.47 4.01
C ASP A 306 11.21 -2.69 3.37
N TYR A 307 11.09 -1.36 3.19
CA TYR A 307 12.18 -0.52 2.66
C TYR A 307 13.34 -0.27 3.65
N PHE A 308 13.22 -0.71 4.90
CA PHE A 308 14.21 -0.40 5.94
C PHE A 308 14.94 -1.60 6.54
N THR A 309 15.16 -2.66 5.78
CA THR A 309 16.27 -3.55 6.08
C THR A 309 17.54 -2.94 5.47
N VAL A 310 18.08 -1.93 6.11
CA VAL A 310 19.48 -1.56 5.93
C VAL A 310 20.29 -2.62 6.66
N GLU A 311 20.82 -3.57 5.92
CA GLU A 311 21.94 -4.39 6.39
C GLU A 311 23.11 -3.45 6.62
N HIS A 312 23.42 -3.16 7.86
CA HIS A 312 24.72 -2.65 8.23
C HIS A 312 25.71 -3.81 8.12
N SER A 313 26.55 -3.76 7.07
CA SER A 313 27.81 -4.50 7.00
C SER A 313 28.80 -3.97 7.99
#